data_d67cce4b08e96363474358ee20cd23e0
#
_entry.id   d67cce4b08e96363474358ee20cd23e0
#
_cell.length_a   1.000
_cell.length_b   1.000
_cell.length_c   1.000
_cell.angle_alpha   90.00
_cell.angle_beta   90.00
_cell.angle_gamma   90.00
#
_symmetry.space_group_name_H-M   'P 1'
#
loop_
_entity.id
_entity.type
_entity.pdbx_description
1 polymer ?
#
loop_
_entity_poly.entity_id
_entity_poly.type
_entity_poly.pdbx_seq_one_letter_code
_entity_poly.pdbx_strand_id
1 'polypeptide(L)'
;MELRPMRSWIHHSRGKVLRQALVDLPELGLHQDMMTRHGFEGRDTHLYRRNEPTAWKRVEGDLDIMDVDGTQLDPTDLENADGGPLRIFANDDLAIWISRRSANMTYTNRNGDGDELYFVHKGTGTFYTEYGPIPYEPGDWILLPKGVSYRVRPDTAENYFLIIESVEEIGFADNGPIGRRAPVDPTVLFVPSPALDELGDGRNEEGEYPVRVKHQNRYSTLFYDFDPIDAEGWKGDYFPFKVNLRDVRNIMSNDIHIMPSAYATFATSAVLIGAVMPRPFEQRPGVERVPPFHRNLDYDEFMFIHDGTALGVPVPKASIAHYPRGAHHGLPAAAAAKAREFGPGSMADNEFVIVDTARALFPTDDLLASRRKHTALREAAAES
;
A
#
# COMPACT_ATOMS: atom_id res chain seq x y z
N MET A 1 -13.27 -16.60 19.46
CA MET A 1 -13.91 -17.01 18.17
C MET A 1 -15.32 -16.44 18.20
N GLU A 2 -15.50 -15.26 17.61
CA GLU A 2 -16.85 -14.73 17.42
C GLU A 2 -17.57 -15.60 16.39
N LEU A 3 -18.66 -16.22 16.81
CA LEU A 3 -19.57 -16.91 15.89
C LEU A 3 -20.27 -15.85 15.06
N ARG A 4 -19.71 -15.52 13.89
CA ARG A 4 -20.44 -14.72 12.91
C ARG A 4 -21.71 -15.48 12.55
N PRO A 5 -22.89 -14.85 12.58
CA PRO A 5 -24.11 -15.53 12.18
C PRO A 5 -23.95 -16.02 10.73
N MET A 6 -24.17 -17.30 10.50
CA MET A 6 -24.21 -17.84 9.14
C MET A 6 -25.33 -17.13 8.39
N ARG A 7 -24.96 -16.18 7.55
CA ARG A 7 -25.90 -15.57 6.62
C ARG A 7 -26.02 -16.52 5.43
N SER A 8 -27.16 -17.18 5.29
CA SER A 8 -27.46 -17.91 4.07
C SER A 8 -27.69 -16.91 2.94
N TRP A 9 -26.83 -16.93 1.93
CA TRP A 9 -27.00 -16.13 0.74
C TRP A 9 -27.83 -16.90 -0.28
N ILE A 10 -28.75 -16.22 -0.91
CA ILE A 10 -29.54 -16.78 -2.01
C ILE A 10 -28.79 -16.48 -3.31
N HIS A 11 -28.27 -17.53 -3.96
CA HIS A 11 -27.60 -17.41 -5.24
C HIS A 11 -28.56 -17.67 -6.39
N HIS A 12 -28.55 -16.78 -7.37
CA HIS A 12 -29.32 -16.89 -8.61
C HIS A 12 -28.46 -16.55 -9.82
N SER A 13 -28.84 -17.12 -10.95
CA SER A 13 -28.28 -16.78 -12.25
C SER A 13 -29.42 -16.57 -13.25
N ARG A 14 -29.34 -15.53 -14.07
CA ARG A 14 -30.33 -15.20 -15.10
C ARG A 14 -29.63 -14.62 -16.32
N GLY A 15 -30.18 -14.92 -17.49
CA GLY A 15 -29.69 -14.37 -18.75
C GLY A 15 -28.42 -15.05 -19.27
N LYS A 16 -27.65 -14.33 -20.07
CA LYS A 16 -26.41 -14.82 -20.69
C LYS A 16 -25.24 -14.65 -19.74
N VAL A 17 -24.78 -15.73 -19.17
CA VAL A 17 -23.72 -15.78 -18.15
C VAL A 17 -22.75 -16.91 -18.45
N LEU A 18 -21.54 -16.84 -17.89
CA LEU A 18 -20.59 -17.95 -17.88
C LEU A 18 -21.10 -19.09 -16.98
N ARG A 19 -20.75 -20.31 -17.31
CA ARG A 19 -21.00 -21.46 -16.43
C ARG A 19 -20.26 -21.32 -15.11
N GLN A 20 -19.02 -20.85 -15.17
CA GLN A 20 -18.16 -20.55 -14.02
C GLN A 20 -17.60 -19.16 -14.21
N ALA A 21 -17.67 -18.30 -13.20
CA ALA A 21 -17.07 -16.99 -13.24
C ALA A 21 -15.56 -17.06 -13.52
N LEU A 22 -15.04 -16.11 -14.29
CA LEU A 22 -13.61 -15.99 -14.66
C LEU A 22 -13.08 -17.14 -15.55
N VAL A 23 -13.96 -17.90 -16.19
CA VAL A 23 -13.57 -18.99 -17.09
C VAL A 23 -14.36 -18.88 -18.40
N ASP A 24 -13.66 -19.00 -19.55
CA ASP A 24 -14.21 -18.95 -20.92
C ASP A 24 -14.91 -17.61 -21.27
N LEU A 25 -14.46 -16.51 -20.68
CA LEU A 25 -15.03 -15.18 -20.93
C LEU A 25 -15.00 -14.75 -22.40
N PRO A 26 -13.92 -15.01 -23.19
CA PRO A 26 -13.91 -14.66 -24.61
C PRO A 26 -15.03 -15.34 -25.43
N GLU A 27 -15.43 -16.56 -25.08
CA GLU A 27 -16.49 -17.29 -25.78
C GLU A 27 -17.86 -16.63 -25.59
N LEU A 28 -18.04 -15.97 -24.47
CA LEU A 28 -19.29 -15.24 -24.17
C LEU A 28 -19.44 -13.97 -25.00
N GLY A 29 -18.33 -13.34 -25.40
CA GLY A 29 -18.29 -12.08 -26.15
C GLY A 29 -18.84 -10.89 -25.37
N LEU A 30 -18.69 -10.90 -24.06
CA LEU A 30 -19.13 -9.85 -23.11
C LEU A 30 -17.98 -9.48 -22.19
N HIS A 31 -18.12 -8.33 -21.53
CA HIS A 31 -17.21 -7.91 -20.47
C HIS A 31 -17.75 -8.36 -19.12
N GLN A 32 -16.91 -9.00 -18.31
CA GLN A 32 -17.26 -9.36 -16.95
C GLN A 32 -16.97 -8.17 -16.01
N ASP A 33 -17.97 -7.77 -15.23
CA ASP A 33 -17.95 -6.70 -14.28
C ASP A 33 -18.37 -7.24 -12.91
N MET A 34 -17.48 -7.23 -11.95
CA MET A 34 -17.73 -7.71 -10.61
C MET A 34 -18.11 -6.55 -9.69
N MET A 35 -19.23 -6.70 -9.01
CA MET A 35 -19.70 -5.77 -7.99
C MET A 35 -19.62 -6.46 -6.64
N THR A 36 -18.81 -5.93 -5.72
CA THR A 36 -18.50 -6.60 -4.46
C THR A 36 -18.78 -5.72 -3.24
N ARG A 37 -19.13 -6.39 -2.15
CA ARG A 37 -19.11 -5.83 -0.81
C ARG A 37 -17.81 -6.28 -0.11
N HIS A 38 -17.26 -5.49 0.80
CA HIS A 38 -16.06 -5.80 1.59
C HIS A 38 -14.84 -6.14 0.72
N GLY A 39 -14.48 -5.26 -0.19
CA GLY A 39 -13.42 -5.51 -1.16
C GLY A 39 -13.78 -6.72 -2.03
N PHE A 40 -12.90 -7.71 -2.12
CA PHE A 40 -13.14 -8.96 -2.85
C PHE A 40 -13.66 -10.10 -1.95
N GLU A 41 -13.99 -9.81 -0.71
CA GLU A 41 -14.62 -10.73 0.23
C GLU A 41 -16.11 -10.42 0.37
N GLY A 42 -16.89 -11.35 0.81
CA GLY A 42 -18.31 -11.14 1.06
C GLY A 42 -19.17 -11.33 -0.17
N ARG A 43 -20.28 -10.58 -0.20
CA ARG A 43 -21.29 -10.74 -1.26
C ARG A 43 -20.85 -10.09 -2.55
N ASP A 44 -21.01 -10.80 -3.65
CA ASP A 44 -20.67 -10.34 -4.98
C ASP A 44 -21.78 -10.60 -6.00
N THR A 45 -21.65 -9.97 -7.15
CA THR A 45 -22.40 -10.26 -8.37
C THR A 45 -21.53 -10.03 -9.57
N HIS A 46 -21.42 -11.01 -10.44
CA HIS A 46 -20.79 -10.88 -11.74
C HIS A 46 -21.83 -10.48 -12.79
N LEU A 47 -21.67 -9.29 -13.34
CA LEU A 47 -22.48 -8.76 -14.42
C LEU A 47 -21.74 -8.96 -15.75
N TYR A 48 -22.45 -9.37 -16.80
CA TYR A 48 -21.86 -9.60 -18.13
C TYR A 48 -22.40 -8.53 -19.08
N ARG A 49 -21.53 -7.56 -19.42
CA ARG A 49 -21.91 -6.33 -20.12
C ARG A 49 -21.51 -6.35 -21.57
N ARG A 50 -22.32 -5.68 -22.41
CA ARG A 50 -21.99 -5.49 -23.83
C ARG A 50 -20.89 -4.50 -24.06
N ASN A 51 -20.80 -3.47 -23.21
CA ASN A 51 -19.80 -2.42 -23.30
C ASN A 51 -18.82 -2.53 -22.14
N GLU A 52 -17.59 -2.07 -22.36
CA GLU A 52 -16.56 -1.96 -21.33
C GLU A 52 -17.03 -1.05 -20.20
N PRO A 53 -17.02 -1.52 -18.94
CA PRO A 53 -17.56 -0.78 -17.80
C PRO A 53 -16.86 0.56 -17.52
N THR A 54 -15.60 0.68 -17.94
CA THR A 54 -14.77 1.88 -17.75
C THR A 54 -14.83 2.87 -18.92
N ALA A 55 -15.67 2.61 -19.94
CA ALA A 55 -15.75 3.44 -21.14
C ALA A 55 -16.61 4.70 -21.02
N TRP A 56 -16.74 5.28 -19.82
CA TRP A 56 -17.41 6.58 -19.65
C TRP A 56 -16.63 7.69 -20.37
N LYS A 57 -17.33 8.73 -20.79
CA LYS A 57 -16.76 9.84 -21.54
C LYS A 57 -16.35 11.02 -20.66
N ARG A 58 -17.06 11.22 -19.55
CA ARG A 58 -16.78 12.29 -18.59
C ARG A 58 -17.40 11.98 -17.24
N VAL A 59 -16.91 12.64 -16.23
CA VAL A 59 -17.46 12.65 -14.88
C VAL A 59 -17.92 14.07 -14.56
N GLU A 60 -19.09 14.21 -13.96
CA GLU A 60 -19.60 15.46 -13.39
C GLU A 60 -19.87 15.21 -11.89
N GLY A 61 -19.38 16.10 -11.02
CA GLY A 61 -19.47 15.97 -9.57
C GLY A 61 -18.14 15.57 -8.93
N ASP A 62 -18.21 15.10 -7.68
CA ASP A 62 -17.04 14.93 -6.81
C ASP A 62 -16.38 13.54 -6.89
N LEU A 63 -16.87 12.65 -7.75
CA LEU A 63 -16.24 11.36 -7.96
C LEU A 63 -14.95 11.55 -8.79
N ASP A 64 -13.81 11.49 -8.15
CA ASP A 64 -12.50 11.64 -8.79
C ASP A 64 -11.69 10.34 -8.70
N ILE A 65 -11.54 9.64 -9.83
CA ILE A 65 -10.58 8.54 -9.98
C ILE A 65 -9.24 9.20 -10.26
N MET A 66 -8.29 9.02 -9.35
CA MET A 66 -7.02 9.71 -9.39
C MET A 66 -5.90 8.82 -9.89
N ASP A 67 -5.16 9.34 -10.87
CA ASP A 67 -3.80 8.90 -11.18
C ASP A 67 -2.83 10.03 -10.85
N VAL A 68 -1.81 9.74 -10.05
CA VAL A 68 -0.82 10.71 -9.59
C VAL A 68 0.58 10.20 -9.89
N ASP A 69 1.39 11.03 -10.50
CA ASP A 69 2.83 10.80 -10.61
C ASP A 69 3.49 11.12 -9.26
N GLY A 70 3.75 10.10 -8.46
CA GLY A 70 4.33 10.26 -7.13
C GLY A 70 5.74 10.84 -7.13
N THR A 71 6.46 10.74 -8.26
CA THR A 71 7.80 11.35 -8.40
C THR A 71 7.75 12.88 -8.40
N GLN A 72 6.58 13.45 -8.64
CA GLN A 72 6.35 14.89 -8.65
C GLN A 72 5.88 15.44 -7.30
N LEU A 73 5.73 14.60 -6.29
CA LEU A 73 5.36 15.04 -4.95
C LEU A 73 6.59 15.54 -4.20
N ASP A 74 6.51 16.75 -3.64
CA ASP A 74 7.61 17.44 -2.99
C ASP A 74 7.35 17.58 -1.47
N PRO A 75 7.56 16.51 -0.65
CA PRO A 75 7.51 16.62 0.80
C PRO A 75 8.64 17.54 1.31
N THR A 76 8.42 18.19 2.42
CA THR A 76 9.39 19.15 2.97
C THR A 76 10.70 18.50 3.43
N ASP A 77 10.72 17.19 3.65
CA ASP A 77 11.91 16.42 3.99
C ASP A 77 12.81 16.11 2.78
N LEU A 78 12.39 16.42 1.57
CA LEU A 78 13.21 16.27 0.36
C LEU A 78 14.45 17.18 0.42
N GLU A 79 14.27 18.44 0.85
CA GLU A 79 15.33 19.45 0.85
C GLU A 79 15.73 19.91 2.25
N ASN A 80 14.98 19.52 3.27
CA ASN A 80 15.17 20.01 4.63
C ASN A 80 15.26 18.87 5.65
N ALA A 81 16.37 18.78 6.36
CA ALA A 81 16.59 17.81 7.42
C ALA A 81 15.54 17.91 8.55
N ASP A 82 15.03 19.14 8.80
CA ASP A 82 13.93 19.39 9.75
C ASP A 82 12.54 19.17 9.15
N GLY A 83 12.47 18.91 7.85
CA GLY A 83 11.22 18.68 7.14
C GLY A 83 10.56 17.36 7.52
N GLY A 84 9.33 17.19 7.07
CA GLY A 84 8.52 15.98 7.30
C GLY A 84 7.86 15.47 6.02
N PRO A 85 7.20 14.32 6.11
CA PRO A 85 6.48 13.72 5.00
C PRO A 85 5.27 14.58 4.58
N LEU A 86 4.83 14.40 3.35
CA LEU A 86 3.63 14.99 2.78
C LEU A 86 2.45 14.02 2.96
N ARG A 87 1.39 14.47 3.63
CA ARG A 87 0.14 13.72 3.72
C ARG A 87 -0.62 13.85 2.40
N ILE A 88 -0.92 12.73 1.75
CA ILE A 88 -1.56 12.73 0.43
C ILE A 88 -3.03 12.32 0.49
N PHE A 89 -3.37 11.34 1.32
CA PHE A 89 -4.74 10.91 1.54
C PHE A 89 -5.02 10.72 3.03
N ALA A 90 -6.27 10.85 3.44
CA ALA A 90 -6.68 10.55 4.81
C ALA A 90 -8.18 10.24 4.93
N ASN A 91 -8.53 9.50 6.00
CA ASN A 91 -9.86 9.38 6.56
C ASN A 91 -9.76 9.29 8.10
N ASP A 92 -10.81 8.82 8.78
CA ASP A 92 -10.79 8.70 10.24
C ASP A 92 -9.94 7.53 10.76
N ASP A 93 -9.65 6.54 9.92
CA ASP A 93 -8.95 5.30 10.32
C ASP A 93 -7.48 5.33 9.94
N LEU A 94 -7.13 6.01 8.83
CA LEU A 94 -5.77 6.04 8.31
C LEU A 94 -5.40 7.36 7.63
N ALA A 95 -4.09 7.56 7.49
CA ALA A 95 -3.51 8.56 6.59
C ALA A 95 -2.39 7.94 5.77
N ILE A 96 -2.26 8.37 4.51
CA ILE A 96 -1.20 7.94 3.60
C ILE A 96 -0.28 9.13 3.34
N TRP A 97 1.01 8.90 3.48
CA TRP A 97 2.04 9.93 3.38
C TRP A 97 3.14 9.50 2.43
N ILE A 98 3.84 10.49 1.85
CA ILE A 98 5.07 10.31 1.07
C ILE A 98 6.20 11.05 1.76
N SER A 99 7.35 10.39 1.91
CA SER A 99 8.61 10.97 2.35
C SER A 99 9.68 10.74 1.28
N ARG A 100 10.49 11.77 1.04
CA ARG A 100 11.61 11.71 0.08
C ARG A 100 12.91 12.18 0.73
N ARG A 101 13.07 11.84 1.99
CA ARG A 101 14.15 12.31 2.84
C ARG A 101 15.53 12.08 2.23
N SER A 102 16.30 13.15 2.10
CA SER A 102 17.65 13.13 1.55
C SER A 102 18.75 13.32 2.60
N ALA A 103 18.38 13.75 3.80
CA ALA A 103 19.33 14.08 4.87
C ALA A 103 18.88 13.45 6.21
N ASN A 104 19.86 13.31 7.12
CA ASN A 104 19.60 12.81 8.47
C ASN A 104 18.56 13.69 9.19
N MET A 105 17.62 13.04 9.86
CA MET A 105 16.71 13.76 10.75
C MET A 105 17.48 14.44 11.87
N THR A 106 17.18 15.71 12.11
CA THR A 106 17.75 16.51 13.19
C THR A 106 16.95 16.37 14.49
N TYR A 107 15.85 15.65 14.46
CA TYR A 107 14.95 15.39 15.57
C TYR A 107 14.61 13.91 15.67
N THR A 108 14.16 13.49 16.83
CA THR A 108 13.52 12.18 17.03
C THR A 108 12.02 12.33 16.82
N ASN A 109 11.41 11.47 16.04
CA ASN A 109 9.95 11.44 15.84
C ASN A 109 9.29 10.46 16.82
N ARG A 110 8.11 10.80 17.29
CA ARG A 110 7.24 9.91 18.07
C ARG A 110 5.79 10.14 17.67
N ASN A 111 5.17 9.14 17.06
CA ASN A 111 3.77 9.21 16.69
C ASN A 111 2.88 8.74 17.85
N GLY A 112 2.08 9.63 18.42
CA GLY A 112 1.09 9.30 19.44
C GLY A 112 -0.32 9.06 18.88
N ASP A 113 -0.53 9.26 17.56
CA ASP A 113 -1.84 9.12 16.93
C ASP A 113 -2.05 7.72 16.33
N GLY A 114 -1.00 7.11 15.77
CA GLY A 114 -1.14 5.84 15.08
C GLY A 114 0.16 5.05 14.94
N ASP A 115 0.02 3.80 14.51
CA ASP A 115 1.11 2.99 13.99
C ASP A 115 1.54 3.53 12.64
N GLU A 116 2.84 3.48 12.34
CA GLU A 116 3.39 3.88 11.04
C GLU A 116 3.99 2.66 10.34
N LEU A 117 3.44 2.28 9.20
CA LEU A 117 3.98 1.25 8.33
C LEU A 117 4.68 1.92 7.14
N TYR A 118 6.00 1.93 7.17
CA TYR A 118 6.84 2.43 6.09
C TYR A 118 7.05 1.36 5.05
N PHE A 119 6.82 1.70 3.79
CA PHE A 119 7.26 0.92 2.65
C PHE A 119 8.42 1.65 1.95
N VAL A 120 9.57 1.00 1.86
CA VAL A 120 10.76 1.55 1.23
C VAL A 120 10.69 1.32 -0.27
N HIS A 121 10.33 2.37 -1.03
CA HIS A 121 10.33 2.30 -2.48
C HIS A 121 11.74 2.45 -3.06
N LYS A 122 12.53 3.37 -2.50
CA LYS A 122 13.89 3.68 -2.98
C LYS A 122 14.79 4.10 -1.83
N GLY A 123 16.09 3.77 -1.94
CA GLY A 123 17.14 4.20 -1.04
C GLY A 123 17.49 3.20 0.04
N THR A 124 18.58 3.47 0.75
CA THR A 124 19.10 2.68 1.87
C THR A 124 19.47 3.62 3.02
N GLY A 125 19.52 3.07 4.23
CA GLY A 125 19.88 3.79 5.46
C GLY A 125 19.42 3.04 6.71
N THR A 126 19.21 3.76 7.79
CA THR A 126 18.84 3.16 9.08
C THR A 126 17.78 3.99 9.81
N PHE A 127 16.76 3.31 10.31
CA PHE A 127 15.88 3.82 11.35
C PHE A 127 16.53 3.52 12.70
N TYR A 128 16.94 4.54 13.42
CA TYR A 128 17.44 4.42 14.78
C TYR A 128 16.25 4.54 15.73
N THR A 129 15.89 3.45 16.38
CA THR A 129 14.76 3.38 17.30
C THR A 129 15.23 3.15 18.74
N GLU A 130 14.40 3.42 19.72
CA GLU A 130 14.66 3.06 21.12
C GLU A 130 14.74 1.54 21.38
N TYR A 131 14.38 0.72 20.37
CA TYR A 131 14.53 -0.75 20.37
C TYR A 131 15.84 -1.22 19.72
N GLY A 132 16.57 -0.32 19.08
CA GLY A 132 17.77 -0.57 18.30
C GLY A 132 17.65 -0.15 16.84
N PRO A 133 18.73 -0.24 16.06
CA PRO A 133 18.75 0.14 14.65
C PRO A 133 18.02 -0.86 13.77
N ILE A 134 17.33 -0.35 12.77
CA ILE A 134 16.65 -1.11 11.70
C ILE A 134 17.22 -0.62 10.37
N PRO A 135 18.20 -1.31 9.76
CA PRO A 135 18.67 -0.96 8.45
C PRO A 135 17.59 -1.21 7.41
N TYR A 136 17.46 -0.32 6.41
CA TYR A 136 16.46 -0.43 5.38
C TYR A 136 17.04 -0.48 3.97
N GLU A 137 16.33 -1.16 3.09
CA GLU A 137 16.59 -1.27 1.65
C GLU A 137 15.27 -1.30 0.85
N PRO A 138 15.29 -1.09 -0.47
CA PRO A 138 14.08 -1.16 -1.28
C PRO A 138 13.31 -2.47 -1.09
N GLY A 139 11.98 -2.36 -1.01
CA GLY A 139 11.08 -3.47 -0.74
C GLY A 139 10.84 -3.78 0.74
N ASP A 140 11.53 -3.10 1.67
CA ASP A 140 11.27 -3.29 3.10
C ASP A 140 9.93 -2.65 3.51
N TRP A 141 9.17 -3.41 4.27
CA TRP A 141 8.11 -2.94 5.14
C TRP A 141 8.66 -2.81 6.55
N ILE A 142 8.54 -1.62 7.15
CA ILE A 142 8.99 -1.34 8.52
C ILE A 142 7.78 -0.88 9.32
N LEU A 143 7.36 -1.67 10.30
CA LEU A 143 6.33 -1.29 11.23
C LEU A 143 6.97 -0.59 12.44
N LEU A 144 6.52 0.62 12.69
CA LEU A 144 6.82 1.42 13.88
C LEU A 144 5.53 1.58 14.67
N PRO A 145 5.32 0.80 15.74
CA PRO A 145 4.14 0.90 16.57
C PRO A 145 3.98 2.28 17.20
N LYS A 146 2.75 2.66 17.48
CA LYS A 146 2.39 3.93 18.13
C LYS A 146 3.25 4.19 19.38
N GLY A 147 3.82 5.37 19.46
CA GLY A 147 4.64 5.79 20.60
C GLY A 147 6.11 5.43 20.51
N VAL A 148 6.53 4.62 19.53
CA VAL A 148 7.94 4.31 19.30
C VAL A 148 8.69 5.57 18.85
N SER A 149 9.81 5.84 19.51
CA SER A 149 10.69 6.96 19.16
C SER A 149 11.73 6.51 18.14
N TYR A 150 11.89 7.29 17.07
CA TYR A 150 12.84 6.96 16.02
C TYR A 150 13.37 8.20 15.29
N ARG A 151 14.50 8.03 14.61
CA ARG A 151 15.03 8.96 13.62
C ARG A 151 15.62 8.22 12.44
N VAL A 152 15.52 8.80 11.25
CA VAL A 152 15.98 8.20 10.00
C VAL A 152 17.30 8.85 9.60
N ARG A 153 18.28 8.01 9.26
CA ARG A 153 19.56 8.41 8.66
C ARG A 153 19.72 7.70 7.32
N PRO A 154 19.50 8.40 6.22
CA PRO A 154 19.75 7.88 4.89
C PRO A 154 21.24 7.67 4.61
N ASP A 155 21.59 6.56 3.94
CA ASP A 155 22.93 6.33 3.38
C ASP A 155 23.00 6.84 1.93
N THR A 156 21.84 6.90 1.25
CA THR A 156 21.72 7.34 -0.14
C THR A 156 21.07 8.71 -0.22
N ALA A 157 21.45 9.49 -1.22
CA ALA A 157 20.90 10.84 -1.45
C ALA A 157 19.43 10.82 -1.88
N GLU A 158 18.99 9.73 -2.51
CA GLU A 158 17.63 9.59 -2.98
C GLU A 158 16.92 8.48 -2.21
N ASN A 159 15.91 8.87 -1.45
CA ASN A 159 15.05 7.94 -0.74
C ASN A 159 13.59 8.25 -1.07
N TYR A 160 12.76 7.23 -1.03
CA TYR A 160 11.33 7.37 -1.22
C TYR A 160 10.60 6.36 -0.35
N PHE A 161 9.75 6.84 0.54
CA PHE A 161 8.92 6.03 1.41
C PHE A 161 7.45 6.33 1.15
N LEU A 162 6.66 5.28 0.99
CA LEU A 162 5.23 5.32 1.19
C LEU A 162 4.97 5.00 2.66
N ILE A 163 4.18 5.81 3.36
CA ILE A 163 3.89 5.60 4.79
C ILE A 163 2.39 5.47 4.96
N ILE A 164 1.97 4.39 5.60
CA ILE A 164 0.59 4.14 5.97
C ILE A 164 0.50 4.28 7.48
N GLU A 165 -0.17 5.33 7.94
CA GLU A 165 -0.42 5.58 9.35
C GLU A 165 -1.82 5.10 9.70
N SER A 166 -1.97 4.22 10.66
CA SER A 166 -3.26 3.71 11.12
C SER A 166 -3.52 4.06 12.58
N VAL A 167 -4.73 4.54 12.86
CA VAL A 167 -5.18 4.80 14.24
C VAL A 167 -5.27 3.51 15.05
N GLU A 168 -5.71 2.43 14.42
CA GLU A 168 -5.72 1.09 14.99
C GLU A 168 -4.37 0.39 14.80
N GLU A 169 -4.09 -0.56 15.68
CA GLU A 169 -2.90 -1.40 15.62
C GLU A 169 -2.85 -2.18 14.30
N ILE A 170 -1.71 -2.07 13.60
CA ILE A 170 -1.45 -2.80 12.37
C ILE A 170 -0.87 -4.17 12.73
N GLY A 171 -1.62 -5.22 12.42
CA GLY A 171 -1.18 -6.61 12.55
C GLY A 171 -1.01 -7.32 11.23
N PHE A 172 -0.50 -8.55 11.26
CA PHE A 172 -0.56 -9.43 10.09
C PHE A 172 -2.00 -9.82 9.79
N ALA A 173 -2.35 -9.85 8.50
CA ALA A 173 -3.66 -10.28 8.06
C ALA A 173 -3.92 -11.75 8.43
N ASP A 174 -5.13 -12.06 8.93
CA ASP A 174 -5.56 -13.44 9.14
C ASP A 174 -6.06 -14.02 7.82
N ASN A 175 -5.20 -14.78 7.18
CA ASN A 175 -5.49 -15.44 5.91
C ASN A 175 -6.25 -16.78 6.06
N GLY A 176 -6.82 -17.03 7.22
CA GLY A 176 -7.71 -18.17 7.48
C GLY A 176 -7.05 -19.52 7.22
N PRO A 177 -7.65 -20.36 6.34
CA PRO A 177 -7.19 -21.75 6.15
C PRO A 177 -5.87 -21.89 5.39
N ILE A 178 -5.31 -20.83 4.84
CA ILE A 178 -4.06 -20.87 4.08
C ILE A 178 -2.86 -21.19 4.97
N GLY A 179 -2.97 -20.90 6.25
CA GLY A 179 -1.97 -21.22 7.25
C GLY A 179 -1.12 -20.02 7.68
N ARG A 180 -0.41 -20.21 8.79
CA ARG A 180 0.29 -19.11 9.49
C ARG A 180 1.57 -18.63 8.83
N ARG A 181 2.04 -19.31 7.78
CA ARG A 181 3.31 -19.02 7.11
C ARG A 181 3.13 -18.44 5.70
N ALA A 182 1.88 -18.11 5.36
CA ALA A 182 1.54 -17.50 4.08
C ALA A 182 0.66 -16.26 4.33
N PRO A 183 0.85 -15.17 3.58
CA PRO A 183 1.89 -14.97 2.57
C PRO A 183 3.29 -14.73 3.14
N VAL A 184 3.45 -14.53 4.45
CA VAL A 184 4.72 -14.27 5.13
C VAL A 184 4.94 -15.29 6.24
N ASP A 185 6.14 -15.86 6.32
CA ASP A 185 6.57 -16.64 7.49
C ASP A 185 7.08 -15.67 8.57
N PRO A 186 6.47 -15.59 9.75
CA PRO A 186 6.92 -14.66 10.80
C PRO A 186 8.37 -14.87 11.26
N THR A 187 8.98 -16.01 10.95
CA THR A 187 10.38 -16.27 11.32
C THR A 187 11.40 -15.50 10.49
N VAL A 188 10.98 -14.88 9.36
CA VAL A 188 11.87 -14.04 8.53
C VAL A 188 11.91 -12.58 8.98
N LEU A 189 11.11 -12.20 9.97
CA LEU A 189 11.09 -10.84 10.48
C LEU A 189 12.45 -10.45 11.05
N PHE A 190 12.93 -9.29 10.66
CA PHE A 190 14.00 -8.62 11.36
C PHE A 190 13.45 -7.88 12.58
N VAL A 191 13.94 -8.22 13.75
CA VAL A 191 13.59 -7.59 15.02
C VAL A 191 14.82 -6.86 15.55
N PRO A 192 14.74 -5.55 15.88
CA PRO A 192 15.89 -4.80 16.32
C PRO A 192 16.36 -5.23 17.71
N SER A 193 17.64 -5.01 17.95
CA SER A 193 18.27 -5.18 19.25
C SER A 193 19.05 -3.91 19.57
N PRO A 194 19.03 -3.40 20.81
CA PRO A 194 19.85 -2.26 21.19
C PRO A 194 21.31 -2.51 20.89
N ALA A 195 21.89 -1.65 20.07
CA ALA A 195 23.30 -1.66 19.71
C ALA A 195 23.89 -0.32 20.13
N LEU A 196 24.17 -0.18 21.41
CA LEU A 196 24.61 1.08 21.98
C LEU A 196 25.89 1.60 21.35
N ASP A 197 26.79 0.69 20.97
CA ASP A 197 28.04 1.03 20.29
C ASP A 197 27.85 1.40 18.81
N GLU A 198 26.78 0.91 18.14
CA GLU A 198 26.47 1.17 16.73
C GLU A 198 25.67 2.47 16.53
N LEU A 199 25.01 2.96 17.56
CA LEU A 199 24.30 4.23 17.47
C LEU A 199 25.22 5.44 17.37
N GLY A 200 26.52 5.19 17.55
CA GLY A 200 27.63 6.12 17.31
C GLY A 200 27.45 7.51 17.86
N ASP A 201 28.52 8.14 18.13
CA ASP A 201 28.76 9.56 18.32
C ASP A 201 27.59 10.46 18.71
N GLY A 202 27.58 10.96 19.91
CA GLY A 202 26.67 11.95 20.43
C GLY A 202 25.78 11.51 21.56
N ARG A 203 25.83 10.25 21.97
CA ARG A 203 25.19 9.79 23.17
C ARG A 203 25.92 10.29 24.39
N ASN A 204 25.73 11.02 25.15
CA ASN A 204 26.45 11.66 26.26
C ASN A 204 27.20 12.94 25.85
N GLU A 205 27.03 13.45 24.63
CA GLU A 205 27.41 14.81 24.35
C GLU A 205 26.42 15.75 25.03
N GLU A 206 26.92 16.82 25.65
CA GLU A 206 26.06 17.91 26.10
C GLU A 206 25.40 18.54 24.87
N GLY A 207 24.07 18.59 24.86
CA GLY A 207 23.32 19.13 23.74
C GLY A 207 21.83 19.12 23.98
N GLU A 208 21.11 19.70 23.04
CA GLU A 208 19.66 19.71 23.06
C GLU A 208 19.14 18.70 22.02
N TYR A 209 18.33 17.75 22.47
CA TYR A 209 17.77 16.67 21.67
C TYR A 209 16.25 16.87 21.52
N PRO A 210 15.79 17.37 20.35
CA PRO A 210 14.37 17.59 20.12
C PRO A 210 13.66 16.27 19.80
N VAL A 211 12.56 16.02 20.51
CA VAL A 211 11.61 14.93 20.22
C VAL A 211 10.31 15.53 19.77
N ARG A 212 9.95 15.34 18.51
CA ARG A 212 8.66 15.74 17.95
C ARG A 212 7.62 14.69 18.22
N VAL A 213 6.65 15.03 19.04
CA VAL A 213 5.51 14.16 19.37
C VAL A 213 4.30 14.61 18.56
N LYS A 214 3.78 13.71 17.74
CA LYS A 214 2.51 13.89 17.05
C LYS A 214 1.36 13.55 17.98
N HIS A 215 0.39 14.45 18.10
CA HIS A 215 -0.83 14.27 18.87
C HIS A 215 -1.98 15.08 18.25
N GLN A 216 -3.10 14.43 17.94
CA GLN A 216 -4.25 15.04 17.27
C GLN A 216 -3.85 15.76 15.94
N ASN A 217 -3.04 15.09 15.12
CA ASN A 217 -2.47 15.62 13.88
C ASN A 217 -1.68 16.94 14.04
N ARG A 218 -1.16 17.21 15.23
CA ARG A 218 -0.31 18.35 15.55
C ARG A 218 1.00 17.87 16.15
N TYR A 219 2.05 18.66 15.97
CA TYR A 219 3.35 18.36 16.55
C TYR A 219 3.66 19.29 17.71
N SER A 220 4.19 18.70 18.79
CA SER A 220 4.82 19.39 19.90
C SER A 220 6.25 18.88 20.03
N THR A 221 7.18 19.75 20.37
CA THR A 221 8.59 19.35 20.54
C THR A 221 8.95 19.36 22.03
N LEU A 222 9.47 18.24 22.51
CA LEU A 222 10.08 18.09 23.81
C LEU A 222 11.59 18.19 23.63
N PHE A 223 12.24 18.96 24.46
CA PHE A 223 13.70 19.13 24.41
C PHE A 223 14.33 18.42 25.61
N TYR A 224 15.26 17.51 25.33
CA TYR A 224 16.01 16.78 26.34
C TYR A 224 17.48 17.23 26.30
N ASP A 225 18.17 17.16 27.43
CA ASP A 225 19.62 17.39 27.55
C ASP A 225 20.45 16.11 27.36
N PHE A 226 19.80 15.02 26.94
CA PHE A 226 20.39 13.73 26.59
C PHE A 226 19.68 13.11 25.39
N ASP A 227 20.34 12.19 24.69
CA ASP A 227 19.70 11.47 23.58
C ASP A 227 18.65 10.48 24.09
N PRO A 228 17.35 10.67 23.77
CA PRO A 228 16.28 9.81 24.26
C PRO A 228 16.21 8.42 23.60
N ILE A 229 17.07 8.13 22.63
CA ILE A 229 17.26 6.78 22.08
C ILE A 229 18.41 6.11 22.89
N ASP A 230 18.15 5.79 24.15
CA ASP A 230 19.14 5.35 25.12
C ASP A 230 18.80 4.04 25.82
N ALA A 231 17.77 3.30 25.34
CA ALA A 231 17.39 2.03 25.94
C ALA A 231 18.50 0.97 25.75
N GLU A 232 18.90 0.33 26.84
CA GLU A 232 19.90 -0.75 26.82
C GLU A 232 19.31 -2.14 26.57
N GLY A 233 17.97 -2.27 26.60
CA GLY A 233 17.25 -3.51 26.38
C GLY A 233 15.76 -3.33 26.40
N TRP A 234 15.04 -4.28 25.85
CA TRP A 234 13.59 -4.30 25.86
C TRP A 234 13.04 -5.73 26.04
N LYS A 235 11.79 -5.83 26.47
CA LYS A 235 11.08 -7.09 26.68
C LYS A 235 9.58 -6.88 26.54
N GLY A 236 8.97 -7.63 25.66
CA GLY A 236 7.51 -7.58 25.43
C GLY A 236 7.14 -8.06 24.04
N ASP A 237 5.89 -7.86 23.67
CA ASP A 237 5.28 -8.21 22.39
C ASP A 237 4.90 -6.96 21.57
N TYR A 238 5.25 -5.77 22.04
CA TYR A 238 5.03 -4.49 21.37
C TYR A 238 6.39 -3.91 20.97
N PHE A 239 6.78 -4.11 19.71
CA PHE A 239 8.10 -3.72 19.21
C PHE A 239 8.08 -3.48 17.68
N PRO A 240 8.96 -2.63 17.16
CA PRO A 240 9.09 -2.43 15.73
C PRO A 240 9.77 -3.65 15.06
N PHE A 241 9.42 -3.88 13.81
CA PHE A 241 10.07 -4.92 13.01
C PHE A 241 10.08 -4.54 11.53
N LYS A 242 10.85 -5.28 10.73
CA LYS A 242 10.76 -5.18 9.27
C LYS A 242 10.64 -6.55 8.60
N VAL A 243 10.07 -6.54 7.41
CA VAL A 243 10.03 -7.66 6.47
C VAL A 243 10.20 -7.15 5.05
N ASN A 244 10.96 -7.84 4.22
CA ASN A 244 11.15 -7.43 2.83
C ASN A 244 10.16 -8.14 1.90
N LEU A 245 9.76 -7.48 0.80
CA LEU A 245 8.88 -8.04 -0.23
C LEU A 245 9.38 -9.39 -0.77
N ARG A 246 10.70 -9.61 -0.86
CA ARG A 246 11.27 -10.91 -1.30
C ARG A 246 10.84 -12.09 -0.45
N ASP A 247 10.41 -11.84 0.79
CA ASP A 247 9.91 -12.84 1.74
C ASP A 247 8.39 -13.01 1.70
N VAL A 248 7.68 -12.19 0.90
CA VAL A 248 6.24 -12.33 0.66
C VAL A 248 6.01 -13.36 -0.44
N ARG A 249 5.10 -14.29 -0.19
CA ARG A 249 4.72 -15.36 -1.13
C ARG A 249 3.25 -15.25 -1.45
N ASN A 250 2.96 -14.73 -2.64
CA ASN A 250 1.58 -14.64 -3.10
C ASN A 250 0.96 -16.03 -3.25
N ILE A 251 -0.30 -16.09 -2.83
CA ILE A 251 -1.12 -17.27 -3.03
C ILE A 251 -1.70 -17.20 -4.43
N MET A 252 -1.55 -18.28 -5.18
CA MET A 252 -2.07 -18.35 -6.54
C MET A 252 -2.73 -19.70 -6.80
N SER A 253 -3.57 -19.74 -7.82
CA SER A 253 -4.14 -20.97 -8.36
C SER A 253 -3.84 -21.06 -9.86
N ASN A 254 -3.57 -22.27 -10.33
CA ASN A 254 -3.47 -22.53 -11.76
C ASN A 254 -4.84 -22.60 -12.45
N ASP A 255 -5.91 -22.76 -11.68
CA ASP A 255 -7.25 -23.11 -12.15
C ASP A 255 -8.25 -21.96 -12.10
N ILE A 256 -7.94 -20.92 -11.35
CA ILE A 256 -8.81 -19.74 -11.21
C ILE A 256 -7.98 -18.52 -10.81
N HIS A 257 -8.39 -17.35 -11.29
CA HIS A 257 -7.80 -16.09 -10.82
C HIS A 257 -8.16 -15.85 -9.36
N ILE A 258 -7.14 -15.65 -8.53
CA ILE A 258 -7.31 -15.34 -7.10
C ILE A 258 -7.36 -13.83 -6.92
N MET A 259 -8.36 -13.36 -6.19
CA MET A 259 -8.57 -11.94 -5.92
C MET A 259 -7.49 -11.35 -5.01
N PRO A 260 -7.20 -10.04 -5.13
CA PRO A 260 -6.13 -9.37 -4.38
C PRO A 260 -6.22 -9.46 -2.86
N SER A 261 -7.41 -9.64 -2.27
CA SER A 261 -7.56 -9.87 -0.83
C SER A 261 -6.74 -11.06 -0.30
N ALA A 262 -6.43 -12.04 -1.15
CA ALA A 262 -5.54 -13.15 -0.80
C ALA A 262 -4.07 -12.73 -0.65
N TYR A 263 -3.72 -11.50 -1.06
CA TYR A 263 -2.37 -10.94 -0.96
C TYR A 263 -2.21 -10.01 0.25
N ALA A 264 -3.22 -9.93 1.11
CA ALA A 264 -3.15 -9.15 2.33
C ALA A 264 -1.97 -9.61 3.19
N THR A 265 -1.09 -8.67 3.49
CA THR A 265 0.07 -8.88 4.35
C THR A 265 -0.21 -8.34 5.75
N PHE A 266 -0.77 -7.14 5.82
CA PHE A 266 -1.15 -6.48 7.06
C PHE A 266 -2.62 -6.09 7.02
N ALA A 267 -3.20 -5.96 8.19
CA ALA A 267 -4.59 -5.52 8.33
C ALA A 267 -4.84 -4.84 9.68
N THR A 268 -5.89 -4.02 9.70
CA THR A 268 -6.59 -3.59 10.90
C THR A 268 -8.05 -4.04 10.81
N SER A 269 -8.95 -3.57 11.66
CA SER A 269 -10.39 -3.85 11.50
C SER A 269 -11.01 -3.14 10.29
N ALA A 270 -10.39 -2.06 9.80
CA ALA A 270 -10.92 -1.18 8.76
C ALA A 270 -10.05 -1.07 7.51
N VAL A 271 -8.82 -1.59 7.55
CA VAL A 271 -7.83 -1.42 6.48
C VAL A 271 -7.17 -2.75 6.16
N LEU A 272 -7.03 -3.05 4.87
CA LEU A 272 -6.27 -4.17 4.35
C LEU A 272 -5.10 -3.62 3.56
N ILE A 273 -3.89 -4.10 3.85
CA ILE A 273 -2.66 -3.68 3.17
C ILE A 273 -2.02 -4.93 2.56
N GLY A 274 -1.85 -4.93 1.26
CA GLY A 274 -1.30 -6.05 0.52
C GLY A 274 -0.13 -5.66 -0.35
N ALA A 275 0.63 -6.67 -0.74
CA ALA A 275 1.67 -6.58 -1.75
C ALA A 275 1.34 -7.53 -2.89
N VAL A 276 1.07 -6.98 -4.07
CA VAL A 276 0.93 -7.76 -5.29
C VAL A 276 2.33 -8.01 -5.84
N MET A 277 2.74 -9.26 -5.86
CA MET A 277 4.11 -9.67 -6.17
C MET A 277 4.18 -10.46 -7.49
N PRO A 278 5.35 -10.56 -8.12
CA PRO A 278 5.53 -11.41 -9.28
C PRO A 278 5.03 -12.84 -9.02
N ARG A 279 4.23 -13.34 -9.95
CA ARG A 279 3.64 -14.67 -9.86
C ARG A 279 3.46 -15.32 -11.25
N PRO A 280 3.41 -16.65 -11.35
CA PRO A 280 2.99 -17.28 -12.58
C PRO A 280 1.56 -16.88 -12.94
N PHE A 281 1.30 -16.72 -14.24
CA PHE A 281 -0.08 -16.62 -14.70
C PHE A 281 -0.82 -17.94 -14.50
N GLU A 282 -2.13 -17.90 -14.45
CA GLU A 282 -3.00 -19.06 -14.48
C GLU A 282 -2.72 -19.90 -15.74
N GLN A 283 -2.59 -21.20 -15.56
CA GLN A 283 -2.12 -22.11 -16.61
C GLN A 283 -3.26 -22.84 -17.33
N ARG A 284 -4.39 -23.03 -16.65
CA ARG A 284 -5.50 -23.79 -17.19
C ARG A 284 -6.16 -23.06 -18.35
N PRO A 285 -6.45 -23.75 -19.46
CA PRO A 285 -7.15 -23.14 -20.59
C PRO A 285 -8.48 -22.52 -20.19
N GLY A 286 -8.80 -21.35 -20.74
CA GLY A 286 -10.04 -20.63 -20.50
C GLY A 286 -10.07 -19.78 -19.23
N VAL A 287 -9.13 -19.94 -18.30
CA VAL A 287 -9.08 -19.13 -17.06
C VAL A 287 -8.59 -17.72 -17.36
N GLU A 288 -9.30 -16.74 -16.82
CA GLU A 288 -8.87 -15.34 -16.88
C GLU A 288 -7.59 -15.14 -16.06
N ARG A 289 -6.65 -14.38 -16.63
CA ARG A 289 -5.34 -14.08 -16.05
C ARG A 289 -5.25 -12.71 -15.44
N VAL A 290 -6.31 -11.94 -15.58
CA VAL A 290 -6.42 -10.57 -15.06
C VAL A 290 -7.66 -10.47 -14.21
N PRO A 291 -7.68 -9.56 -13.21
CA PRO A 291 -8.90 -9.27 -12.49
C PRO A 291 -9.98 -8.77 -13.47
N PRO A 292 -11.26 -9.11 -13.28
CA PRO A 292 -12.34 -8.55 -14.06
C PRO A 292 -12.43 -7.03 -13.83
N PHE A 293 -13.14 -6.33 -14.71
CA PHE A 293 -13.62 -5.01 -14.33
C PHE A 293 -14.42 -5.14 -13.04
N HIS A 294 -14.23 -4.21 -12.12
CA HIS A 294 -14.92 -4.29 -10.84
C HIS A 294 -15.19 -2.92 -10.24
N ARG A 295 -15.98 -2.93 -9.20
CA ARG A 295 -16.24 -1.81 -8.30
C ARG A 295 -16.47 -2.33 -6.91
N ASN A 296 -15.73 -1.81 -5.97
CA ASN A 296 -15.94 -2.05 -4.56
C ASN A 296 -17.08 -1.16 -4.05
N LEU A 297 -17.92 -1.66 -3.18
CA LEU A 297 -19.04 -0.91 -2.62
C LEU A 297 -18.78 -0.40 -1.21
N ASP A 298 -17.98 -1.14 -0.46
CA ASP A 298 -17.66 -0.83 0.95
C ASP A 298 -16.22 -0.34 1.16
N TYR A 299 -15.38 -0.40 0.12
CA TYR A 299 -13.96 -0.02 0.20
C TYR A 299 -13.58 0.98 -0.89
N ASP A 300 -12.73 1.94 -0.52
CA ASP A 300 -11.91 2.68 -1.46
C ASP A 300 -10.58 1.94 -1.63
N GLU A 301 -10.05 1.92 -2.84
CA GLU A 301 -8.79 1.25 -3.17
C GLU A 301 -7.70 2.27 -3.50
N PHE A 302 -6.57 2.15 -2.85
CA PHE A 302 -5.35 2.88 -3.15
C PHE A 302 -4.30 1.91 -3.66
N MET A 303 -3.60 2.27 -4.72
CA MET A 303 -2.54 1.49 -5.32
C MET A 303 -1.28 2.34 -5.49
N PHE A 304 -0.12 1.77 -5.15
CA PHE A 304 1.18 2.35 -5.39
C PHE A 304 2.06 1.39 -6.19
N ILE A 305 2.62 1.86 -7.29
CA ILE A 305 3.45 1.06 -8.18
C ILE A 305 4.89 1.08 -7.68
N HIS A 306 5.39 -0.04 -7.21
CA HIS A 306 6.78 -0.18 -6.79
C HIS A 306 7.68 -0.50 -7.97
N ASP A 307 7.39 -1.60 -8.66
CA ASP A 307 8.16 -2.06 -9.82
C ASP A 307 7.30 -2.90 -10.76
N GLY A 308 7.88 -3.32 -11.88
CA GLY A 308 7.26 -4.20 -12.85
C GLY A 308 6.27 -3.50 -13.77
N THR A 309 5.31 -4.28 -14.28
CA THR A 309 4.30 -3.83 -15.23
C THR A 309 2.89 -4.12 -14.72
N ALA A 310 1.89 -3.44 -15.23
CA ALA A 310 0.50 -3.86 -15.02
C ALA A 310 0.17 -4.99 -16.01
N LEU A 311 0.54 -6.22 -15.66
CA LEU A 311 0.31 -7.43 -16.44
C LEU A 311 0.83 -7.30 -17.90
N GLY A 312 2.08 -6.84 -18.02
CA GLY A 312 2.76 -6.63 -19.31
C GLY A 312 2.51 -5.27 -19.96
N VAL A 313 1.75 -4.37 -19.31
CA VAL A 313 1.62 -2.97 -19.72
C VAL A 313 2.56 -2.12 -18.87
N PRO A 314 3.52 -1.39 -19.47
CA PRO A 314 4.41 -0.50 -18.72
C PRO A 314 3.64 0.55 -17.94
N VAL A 315 3.98 0.71 -16.67
CA VAL A 315 3.47 1.76 -15.78
C VAL A 315 4.65 2.46 -15.10
N PRO A 316 4.63 3.76 -14.96
CA PRO A 316 5.72 4.46 -14.28
C PRO A 316 5.83 4.04 -12.82
N LYS A 317 7.06 3.86 -12.32
CA LYS A 317 7.32 3.62 -10.90
C LYS A 317 6.90 4.83 -10.07
N ALA A 318 6.53 4.58 -8.82
CA ALA A 318 5.95 5.57 -7.91
C ALA A 318 4.62 6.20 -8.38
N SER A 319 3.97 5.64 -9.41
CA SER A 319 2.60 6.03 -9.74
C SER A 319 1.64 5.60 -8.62
N ILE A 320 0.67 6.48 -8.38
CA ILE A 320 -0.38 6.28 -7.39
C ILE A 320 -1.72 6.29 -8.11
N ALA A 321 -2.56 5.31 -7.85
CA ALA A 321 -3.95 5.29 -8.28
C ALA A 321 -4.88 5.25 -7.07
N HIS A 322 -6.00 5.96 -7.17
CA HIS A 322 -7.07 5.92 -6.17
C HIS A 322 -8.41 5.70 -6.86
N TYR A 323 -9.10 4.66 -6.43
CA TYR A 323 -10.42 4.26 -6.93
C TYR A 323 -11.46 4.38 -5.82
N PRO A 324 -12.29 5.44 -5.82
CA PRO A 324 -13.37 5.58 -4.86
C PRO A 324 -14.39 4.45 -5.02
N ARG A 325 -15.03 4.05 -3.91
CA ARG A 325 -16.12 3.08 -3.92
C ARG A 325 -17.19 3.45 -4.92
N GLY A 326 -17.74 2.45 -5.60
CA GLY A 326 -18.74 2.62 -6.63
C GLY A 326 -18.18 2.96 -8.02
N ALA A 327 -16.93 3.40 -8.12
CA ALA A 327 -16.27 3.66 -9.39
C ALA A 327 -15.81 2.35 -10.05
N HIS A 328 -16.15 2.16 -11.32
CA HIS A 328 -15.61 1.03 -12.08
C HIS A 328 -14.12 1.25 -12.38
N HIS A 329 -13.34 0.21 -12.18
CA HIS A 329 -11.94 0.17 -12.58
C HIS A 329 -11.54 -1.26 -12.99
N GLY A 330 -10.31 -1.43 -13.41
CA GLY A 330 -9.77 -2.66 -13.93
C GLY A 330 -8.91 -2.42 -15.15
N LEU A 331 -8.26 -3.46 -15.64
CA LEU A 331 -7.43 -3.35 -16.83
C LEU A 331 -8.29 -3.18 -18.10
N PRO A 332 -7.90 -2.29 -19.01
CA PRO A 332 -8.57 -2.15 -20.29
C PRO A 332 -8.66 -3.48 -21.05
N ALA A 333 -9.73 -3.69 -21.81
CA ALA A 333 -9.95 -4.93 -22.55
C ALA A 333 -8.76 -5.33 -23.45
N ALA A 334 -8.04 -4.34 -24.00
CA ALA A 334 -6.82 -4.58 -24.78
C ALA A 334 -5.69 -5.20 -23.94
N ALA A 335 -5.50 -4.75 -22.69
CA ALA A 335 -4.51 -5.33 -21.79
C ALA A 335 -4.90 -6.75 -21.35
N ALA A 336 -6.18 -6.99 -21.09
CA ALA A 336 -6.70 -8.32 -20.82
C ALA A 336 -6.50 -9.28 -22.00
N ALA A 337 -6.75 -8.81 -23.23
CA ALA A 337 -6.48 -9.61 -24.44
C ALA A 337 -4.99 -9.97 -24.54
N LYS A 338 -4.09 -9.01 -24.31
CA LYS A 338 -2.64 -9.26 -24.31
C LYS A 338 -2.23 -10.27 -23.24
N ALA A 339 -2.79 -10.19 -22.04
CA ALA A 339 -2.48 -11.13 -20.96
C ALA A 339 -2.87 -12.59 -21.32
N ARG A 340 -3.91 -12.79 -22.14
CA ARG A 340 -4.29 -14.12 -22.64
C ARG A 340 -3.28 -14.71 -23.62
N GLU A 341 -2.47 -13.88 -24.29
CA GLU A 341 -1.44 -14.32 -25.24
C GLU A 341 -0.18 -14.89 -24.58
N PHE A 342 0.02 -14.64 -23.29
CA PHE A 342 1.16 -15.18 -22.56
C PHE A 342 1.15 -16.71 -22.56
N GLY A 343 2.29 -17.32 -22.91
CA GLY A 343 2.45 -18.77 -22.99
C GLY A 343 2.54 -19.44 -21.60
N PRO A 344 2.54 -20.78 -21.57
CA PRO A 344 2.79 -21.52 -20.34
C PRO A 344 4.13 -21.13 -19.70
N GLY A 345 4.12 -20.97 -18.37
CA GLY A 345 5.30 -20.58 -17.60
C GLY A 345 5.61 -19.08 -17.60
N SER A 346 4.80 -18.24 -18.27
CA SER A 346 4.95 -16.80 -18.20
C SER A 346 4.64 -16.28 -16.79
N MET A 347 5.32 -15.18 -16.41
CA MET A 347 5.17 -14.52 -15.12
C MET A 347 4.46 -13.19 -15.30
N ALA A 348 3.54 -12.87 -14.41
CA ALA A 348 3.17 -11.50 -14.11
C ALA A 348 4.29 -10.92 -13.23
N ASP A 349 4.79 -9.75 -13.57
CA ASP A 349 5.97 -9.12 -12.96
C ASP A 349 5.64 -7.88 -12.11
N ASN A 350 4.37 -7.70 -11.81
CA ASN A 350 3.91 -6.54 -11.04
C ASN A 350 4.33 -6.61 -9.57
N GLU A 351 4.87 -5.49 -9.07
CA GLU A 351 5.17 -5.27 -7.66
C GLU A 351 4.45 -4.01 -7.19
N PHE A 352 3.27 -4.17 -6.63
CA PHE A 352 2.39 -3.08 -6.23
C PHE A 352 2.02 -3.20 -4.76
N VAL A 353 1.90 -2.04 -4.10
CA VAL A 353 1.26 -1.93 -2.79
C VAL A 353 -0.20 -1.57 -3.02
N ILE A 354 -1.10 -2.30 -2.37
CA ILE A 354 -2.54 -2.03 -2.36
C ILE A 354 -2.98 -1.72 -0.92
N VAL A 355 -3.89 -0.76 -0.79
CA VAL A 355 -4.54 -0.41 0.47
C VAL A 355 -6.03 -0.27 0.22
N ASP A 356 -6.80 -1.18 0.80
CA ASP A 356 -8.26 -1.12 0.80
C ASP A 356 -8.75 -0.60 2.14
N THR A 357 -9.57 0.44 2.12
CA THR A 357 -10.08 1.05 3.35
C THR A 357 -11.60 1.10 3.39
N ALA A 358 -12.15 0.67 4.52
CA ALA A 358 -13.61 0.59 4.73
C ALA A 358 -14.29 1.96 4.84
N ARG A 359 -13.54 3.04 5.03
CA ARG A 359 -14.05 4.41 4.97
C ARG A 359 -13.56 5.11 3.72
N ALA A 360 -14.35 6.05 3.21
CA ALA A 360 -13.95 6.86 2.07
C ALA A 360 -12.62 7.55 2.33
N LEU A 361 -11.72 7.47 1.36
CA LEU A 361 -10.38 8.03 1.41
C LEU A 361 -10.37 9.36 0.66
N PHE A 362 -10.01 10.43 1.35
CA PHE A 362 -10.04 11.78 0.76
C PHE A 362 -8.63 12.27 0.44
N PRO A 363 -8.42 12.83 -0.77
CA PRO A 363 -7.19 13.52 -1.09
C PRO A 363 -7.05 14.77 -0.20
N THR A 364 -5.83 15.05 0.22
CA THR A 364 -5.54 16.28 0.98
C THR A 364 -5.46 17.51 0.07
N ASP A 365 -5.61 18.69 0.64
CA ASP A 365 -5.42 19.96 -0.09
C ASP A 365 -4.02 20.07 -0.68
N ASP A 366 -3.01 19.54 0.00
CA ASP A 366 -1.61 19.54 -0.44
C ASP A 366 -1.42 18.67 -1.70
N LEU A 367 -2.03 17.48 -1.74
CA LEU A 367 -2.05 16.64 -2.93
C LEU A 367 -2.75 17.34 -4.10
N LEU A 368 -3.92 17.91 -3.85
CA LEU A 368 -4.69 18.62 -4.89
C LEU A 368 -3.95 19.86 -5.41
N ALA A 369 -3.24 20.56 -4.54
CA ALA A 369 -2.40 21.70 -4.94
C ALA A 369 -1.21 21.26 -5.82
N SER A 370 -0.53 20.18 -5.44
CA SER A 370 0.56 19.57 -6.21
C SER A 370 0.05 19.15 -7.60
N ARG A 371 -1.06 18.46 -7.66
CA ARG A 371 -1.68 18.01 -8.92
C ARG A 371 -2.01 19.16 -9.87
N ARG A 372 -2.60 20.24 -9.36
CA ARG A 372 -2.88 21.47 -10.16
C ARG A 372 -1.62 22.11 -10.72
N LYS A 373 -0.58 22.22 -9.92
CA LYS A 373 0.72 22.77 -10.33
C LYS A 373 1.30 21.98 -11.51
N HIS A 374 1.27 20.66 -11.45
CA HIS A 374 1.84 19.81 -12.50
C HIS A 374 1.00 19.78 -13.77
N THR A 375 -0.33 19.85 -13.68
CA THR A 375 -1.21 19.98 -14.85
C THR A 375 -0.87 21.29 -15.59
N ALA A 376 -0.82 22.40 -14.89
CA ALA A 376 -0.48 23.71 -15.49
C ALA A 376 0.92 23.73 -16.16
N LEU A 377 1.91 23.06 -15.55
CA LEU A 377 3.25 22.95 -16.14
C LEU A 377 3.27 22.10 -17.41
N ARG A 378 2.49 21.01 -17.47
CA ARG A 378 2.36 20.19 -18.68
C ARG A 378 1.66 20.92 -19.82
N GLU A 379 0.61 21.66 -19.52
CA GLU A 379 -0.11 22.49 -20.49
C GLU A 379 0.81 23.58 -21.06
N ALA A 380 1.53 24.31 -20.22
CA ALA A 380 2.49 25.33 -20.65
C ALA A 380 3.64 24.75 -21.48
N ALA A 381 4.11 23.53 -21.18
CA ALA A 381 5.14 22.85 -21.97
C ALA A 381 4.62 22.32 -23.32
N ALA A 382 3.33 22.04 -23.43
CA ALA A 382 2.71 21.59 -24.68
C ALA A 382 2.42 22.75 -25.66
N GLU A 383 2.34 23.97 -25.13
CA GLU A 383 2.14 25.21 -25.91
C GLU A 383 3.46 25.88 -26.38
N SER A 384 4.60 25.43 -25.85
CA SER A 384 5.96 25.92 -26.21
C SER A 384 6.63 25.00 -27.23
#